data_33e3d3aa2ba70d7dab117571d109c81f
#
_entry.id   33e3d3aa2ba70d7dab117571d109c81f
#
_cell.length_a   1.000
_cell.length_b   1.000
_cell.length_c   1.000
_cell.angle_alpha   90.00
_cell.angle_beta   90.00
_cell.angle_gamma   90.00
#
_symmetry.space_group_name_H-M   'P 1'
#
loop_
_entity.id
_entity.type
_entity.pdbx_description
1 polymer ?
#
loop_
_entity_poly.entity_id
_entity_poly.type
_entity_poly.pdbx_seq_one_letter_code
_entity_poly.pdbx_strand_id
1 'polypeptide(L)'
;MLKFLKMEGIGNDYVYFDGINQDVPTDETFIKKVSNRHIGIGSDGVIIILPSETCDFRMRMFNLDGSEGKMCGNGIRCFSKFVYDQGLTDKTTLKIETLAGIRTCELNVEDGKVTSVCVDM
;
A
#
# COMPACT_ATOMS: atom_id res chain seq x y z
N MET A 1 16.73 7.43 -7.32
CA MET A 1 16.14 7.47 -5.95
C MET A 1 14.70 7.02 -5.99
N LEU A 2 14.31 6.10 -5.08
CA LEU A 2 12.93 5.65 -4.99
C LEU A 2 12.07 6.70 -4.29
N LYS A 3 10.90 6.96 -4.87
CA LYS A 3 9.91 7.84 -4.25
C LYS A 3 8.98 7.00 -3.39
N PHE A 4 8.64 7.52 -2.22
CA PHE A 4 7.78 6.84 -1.27
C PHE A 4 6.87 7.84 -0.55
N LEU A 5 5.82 7.31 0.08
CA LEU A 5 4.96 8.06 0.99
C LEU A 5 4.77 7.21 2.25
N LYS A 6 5.00 7.81 3.42
CA LYS A 6 4.70 7.15 4.69
C LYS A 6 3.28 7.51 5.11
N MET A 7 2.45 6.52 5.39
CA MET A 7 1.07 6.72 5.82
C MET A 7 0.81 5.93 7.08
N GLU A 8 -0.05 6.48 7.92
CA GLU A 8 -0.39 5.89 9.20
C GLU A 8 -1.89 5.62 9.25
N GLY A 9 -2.25 4.36 9.50
CA GLY A 9 -3.58 3.96 9.89
C GLY A 9 -3.63 3.84 11.41
N ILE A 10 -4.75 3.41 11.97
CA ILE A 10 -4.92 3.29 13.43
C ILE A 10 -3.94 2.24 13.97
N GLY A 11 -2.87 2.71 14.63
CA GLY A 11 -1.87 1.87 15.26
C GLY A 11 -0.79 1.29 14.37
N ASN A 12 -0.87 1.46 13.05
CA ASN A 12 0.11 0.93 12.10
C ASN A 12 0.59 2.02 11.15
N ASP A 13 1.89 2.07 10.89
CA ASP A 13 2.46 2.93 9.87
C ASP A 13 3.23 2.11 8.85
N TYR A 14 3.05 2.44 7.58
CA TYR A 14 3.70 1.76 6.46
C TYR A 14 4.30 2.76 5.50
N VAL A 15 5.39 2.35 4.87
CA VAL A 15 5.99 3.09 3.74
C VAL A 15 5.40 2.51 2.45
N TYR A 16 4.82 3.37 1.63
CA TYR A 16 4.18 2.99 0.37
C TYR A 16 5.07 3.36 -0.80
N PHE A 17 5.34 2.38 -1.66
CA PHE A 17 6.08 2.58 -2.90
C PHE A 17 5.16 2.33 -4.09
N ASP A 18 5.19 3.25 -5.07
CA ASP A 18 4.57 3.02 -6.36
C ASP A 18 5.49 2.10 -7.17
N GLY A 19 5.14 0.83 -7.27
CA GLY A 19 5.89 -0.16 -8.05
C GLY A 19 5.44 -0.25 -9.50
N ILE A 20 4.48 0.59 -9.94
CA ILE A 20 4.03 0.65 -11.33
C ILE A 20 4.99 1.52 -12.15
N ASN A 21 5.39 2.66 -11.59
CA ASN A 21 6.22 3.66 -12.29
C ASN A 21 7.69 3.60 -11.88
N GLN A 22 8.07 2.71 -10.98
CA GLN A 22 9.46 2.51 -10.54
C GLN A 22 9.67 1.07 -10.11
N ASP A 23 10.92 0.60 -10.22
CA ASP A 23 11.31 -0.72 -9.75
C ASP A 23 11.61 -0.66 -8.26
N VAL A 24 10.86 -1.44 -7.46
CA VAL A 24 11.03 -1.46 -6.01
C VAL A 24 11.58 -2.84 -5.61
N PRO A 25 12.73 -2.88 -4.90
CA PRO A 25 13.26 -4.14 -4.41
C PRO A 25 12.32 -4.80 -3.39
N THR A 26 12.27 -6.12 -3.39
CA THR A 26 11.41 -6.89 -2.48
C THR A 26 12.20 -7.83 -1.59
N ASP A 27 13.53 -7.72 -1.60
CA ASP A 27 14.38 -8.56 -0.77
C ASP A 27 14.30 -8.16 0.71
N GLU A 28 14.52 -9.13 1.57
CA GLU A 28 14.44 -8.97 3.01
C GLU A 28 15.37 -7.86 3.54
N THR A 29 16.57 -7.77 2.98
CA THR A 29 17.56 -6.75 3.38
C THR A 29 17.05 -5.34 3.15
N PHE A 30 16.46 -5.08 1.97
CA PHE A 30 15.90 -3.78 1.63
C PHE A 30 14.73 -3.42 2.56
N ILE A 31 13.82 -4.38 2.80
CA ILE A 31 12.64 -4.15 3.64
C ILE A 31 13.04 -3.84 5.07
N LYS A 32 13.96 -4.62 5.63
CA LYS A 32 14.48 -4.39 6.99
C LYS A 32 15.13 -3.02 7.10
N LYS A 33 15.93 -2.63 6.12
CA LYS A 33 16.64 -1.35 6.12
C LYS A 33 15.67 -0.17 6.07
N VAL A 34 14.67 -0.23 5.20
CA VAL A 34 13.65 0.82 5.08
C VAL A 34 12.84 0.95 6.38
N SER A 35 12.49 -0.18 6.98
CA SER A 35 11.64 -0.22 8.17
C SER A 35 12.37 0.16 9.46
N ASN A 36 13.71 0.19 9.45
CA ASN A 36 14.51 0.48 10.63
C ASN A 36 14.36 1.95 11.06
N ARG A 37 13.92 2.18 12.30
CA ARG A 37 13.64 3.52 12.81
C ARG A 37 14.91 4.33 13.13
N HIS A 38 16.08 3.68 13.13
CA HIS A 38 17.37 4.35 13.43
C HIS A 38 18.15 4.73 12.18
N ILE A 39 18.11 3.91 11.13
CA ILE A 39 18.94 4.12 9.92
C ILE A 39 18.13 4.22 8.63
N GLY A 40 16.86 3.88 8.66
CA GLY A 40 15.95 3.98 7.51
C GLY A 40 14.84 4.97 7.77
N ILE A 41 13.74 4.80 7.04
CA ILE A 41 12.56 5.66 7.16
C ILE A 41 11.83 5.40 8.48
N GLY A 42 11.81 4.14 8.90
CA GLY A 42 11.12 3.71 10.11
C GLY A 42 9.63 3.49 9.89
N SER A 43 9.20 2.23 10.04
CA SER A 43 7.79 1.88 9.84
C SER A 43 7.52 0.48 10.38
N ASP A 44 6.23 0.11 10.45
CA ASP A 44 5.82 -1.26 10.76
C ASP A 44 6.03 -2.20 9.56
N GLY A 45 6.23 -1.65 8.38
CA GLY A 45 6.49 -2.42 7.19
C GLY A 45 6.42 -1.59 5.92
N VAL A 46 6.40 -2.29 4.79
CA VAL A 46 6.42 -1.71 3.45
C VAL A 46 5.24 -2.26 2.66
N ILE A 47 4.55 -1.40 1.93
CA ILE A 47 3.49 -1.79 1.00
C ILE A 47 3.87 -1.29 -0.38
N ILE A 48 3.79 -2.20 -1.37
CA ILE A 48 4.15 -1.90 -2.74
C ILE A 48 2.90 -2.01 -3.61
N ILE A 49 2.64 -0.96 -4.40
CA ILE A 49 1.55 -0.92 -5.36
C ILE A 49 2.06 -1.47 -6.68
N LEU A 50 1.42 -2.52 -7.18
CA LEU A 50 1.80 -3.18 -8.42
C LEU A 50 0.62 -3.26 -9.39
N PRO A 51 0.90 -3.43 -10.70
CA PRO A 51 -0.17 -3.70 -11.66
C PRO A 51 -0.73 -5.10 -11.43
N SER A 52 -1.99 -5.31 -11.80
CA SER A 52 -2.63 -6.62 -11.76
C SER A 52 -3.23 -6.93 -13.13
N GLU A 53 -3.17 -8.19 -13.54
CA GLU A 53 -3.80 -8.63 -14.79
C GLU A 53 -5.29 -8.87 -14.64
N THR A 54 -5.77 -9.11 -13.42
CA THR A 54 -7.16 -9.47 -13.14
C THR A 54 -7.92 -8.42 -12.35
N CYS A 55 -7.20 -7.52 -11.67
CA CYS A 55 -7.78 -6.50 -10.80
C CYS A 55 -7.24 -5.13 -11.18
N ASP A 56 -7.71 -4.09 -10.49
CA ASP A 56 -7.22 -2.73 -10.72
C ASP A 56 -5.76 -2.58 -10.26
N PHE A 57 -5.42 -3.20 -9.13
CA PHE A 57 -4.08 -3.18 -8.58
C PHE A 57 -3.77 -4.48 -7.84
N ARG A 58 -2.48 -4.70 -7.60
CA ARG A 58 -1.98 -5.73 -6.72
C ARG A 58 -1.23 -5.09 -5.56
N MET A 59 -1.51 -5.55 -4.35
CA MET A 59 -0.82 -5.10 -3.15
C MET A 59 0.13 -6.18 -2.63
N ARG A 60 1.40 -5.83 -2.46
CA ARG A 60 2.33 -6.66 -1.70
C ARG A 60 2.67 -5.93 -0.41
N MET A 61 2.58 -6.65 0.69
CA MET A 61 2.83 -6.11 2.02
C MET A 61 3.96 -6.89 2.68
N PHE A 62 4.92 -6.17 3.24
CA PHE A 62 6.04 -6.77 3.95
C PHE A 62 6.07 -6.25 5.38
N ASN A 63 6.30 -7.16 6.33
CA ASN A 63 6.50 -6.80 7.72
C ASN A 63 7.90 -6.22 7.91
N LEU A 64 8.13 -5.55 9.03
CA LEU A 64 9.41 -4.91 9.31
C LEU A 64 10.59 -5.88 9.37
N ASP A 65 10.34 -7.18 9.57
CA ASP A 65 11.37 -8.23 9.59
C ASP A 65 11.69 -8.79 8.19
N GLY A 66 11.04 -8.25 7.15
CA GLY A 66 11.23 -8.67 5.77
C GLY A 66 10.28 -9.76 5.30
N SER A 67 9.47 -10.34 6.18
CA SER A 67 8.52 -11.38 5.78
C SER A 67 7.33 -10.75 5.06
N GLU A 68 6.79 -11.47 4.07
CA GLU A 68 5.61 -11.00 3.33
C GLU A 68 4.33 -11.35 4.08
N GLY A 69 3.49 -10.35 4.32
CA GLY A 69 2.19 -10.52 4.95
C GLY A 69 1.08 -10.72 3.92
N LYS A 70 -0.03 -11.28 4.38
CA LYS A 70 -1.18 -11.55 3.50
C LYS A 70 -2.02 -10.33 3.24
N MET A 71 -2.41 -9.61 4.28
CA MET A 71 -3.26 -8.42 4.16
C MET A 71 -3.35 -7.71 5.51
N CYS A 72 -3.48 -6.39 5.46
CA CYS A 72 -3.76 -5.56 6.63
C CYS A 72 -4.90 -4.61 6.28
N GLY A 73 -5.99 -4.63 7.07
CA GLY A 73 -7.17 -3.80 6.81
C GLY A 73 -6.85 -2.31 6.76
N ASN A 74 -6.03 -1.82 7.69
CA ASN A 74 -5.60 -0.42 7.68
C ASN A 74 -4.66 -0.14 6.51
N GLY A 75 -3.79 -1.08 6.19
CA GLY A 75 -2.87 -0.96 5.05
C GLY A 75 -3.60 -0.83 3.73
N ILE A 76 -4.64 -1.64 3.51
CA ILE A 76 -5.38 -1.58 2.25
C ILE A 76 -6.25 -0.33 2.15
N ARG A 77 -6.72 0.23 3.25
CA ARG A 77 -7.41 1.51 3.26
C ARG A 77 -6.48 2.63 2.84
N CYS A 78 -5.31 2.69 3.43
CA CYS A 78 -4.29 3.67 3.05
C CYS A 78 -3.80 3.46 1.62
N PHE A 79 -3.69 2.21 1.17
CA PHE A 79 -3.36 1.86 -0.21
C PHE A 79 -4.37 2.50 -1.18
N SER A 80 -5.65 2.33 -0.90
CA SER A 80 -6.72 2.87 -1.75
C SER A 80 -6.66 4.40 -1.81
N LYS A 81 -6.44 5.04 -0.67
CA LYS A 81 -6.24 6.49 -0.62
C LYS A 81 -5.02 6.91 -1.42
N PHE A 82 -3.91 6.20 -1.29
CA PHE A 82 -2.67 6.49 -2.00
C PHE A 82 -2.88 6.49 -3.52
N VAL A 83 -3.47 5.41 -4.07
CA VAL A 83 -3.61 5.30 -5.52
C VAL A 83 -4.55 6.35 -6.10
N TYR A 84 -5.57 6.73 -5.38
CA TYR A 84 -6.48 7.79 -5.83
C TYR A 84 -5.83 9.18 -5.70
N ASP A 85 -5.29 9.50 -4.53
CA ASP A 85 -4.72 10.83 -4.25
C ASP A 85 -3.47 11.11 -5.09
N GLN A 86 -2.69 10.07 -5.44
CA GLN A 86 -1.50 10.20 -6.28
C GLN A 86 -1.82 10.17 -7.78
N GLY A 87 -3.09 10.05 -8.15
CA GLY A 87 -3.51 10.08 -9.54
C GLY A 87 -3.25 8.79 -10.32
N LEU A 88 -3.00 7.66 -9.64
CA LEU A 88 -2.82 6.37 -10.30
C LEU A 88 -4.15 5.80 -10.80
N THR A 89 -5.26 6.26 -10.25
CA THR A 89 -6.61 5.90 -10.68
C THR A 89 -7.57 7.04 -10.40
N ASP A 90 -8.68 7.09 -11.14
CA ASP A 90 -9.81 7.98 -10.88
C ASP A 90 -11.06 7.21 -10.45
N LYS A 91 -10.94 5.90 -10.28
CA LYS A 91 -12.05 5.06 -9.85
C LYS A 91 -12.31 5.18 -8.36
N THR A 92 -13.57 5.10 -7.97
CA THR A 92 -13.99 5.10 -6.56
C THR A 92 -14.34 3.71 -6.04
N THR A 93 -14.40 2.71 -6.91
CA THR A 93 -14.53 1.31 -6.53
C THR A 93 -13.33 0.56 -7.11
N LEU A 94 -12.53 -0.05 -6.24
CA LEU A 94 -11.29 -0.71 -6.63
C LEU A 94 -11.31 -2.17 -6.23
N LYS A 95 -10.82 -3.02 -7.13
CA LYS A 95 -10.51 -4.41 -6.82
C LYS A 95 -9.00 -4.53 -6.68
N ILE A 96 -8.56 -5.04 -5.53
CA ILE A 96 -7.15 -5.15 -5.21
C ILE A 96 -6.81 -6.61 -4.95
N GLU A 97 -5.84 -7.11 -5.70
CA GLU A 97 -5.32 -8.46 -5.52
C GLU A 97 -4.35 -8.47 -4.34
N THR A 98 -4.56 -9.38 -3.38
CA THR A 98 -3.67 -9.56 -2.22
C THR A 98 -3.35 -11.05 -2.05
N LEU A 99 -2.39 -11.37 -1.17
CA LEU A 99 -2.12 -12.78 -0.83
C LEU A 99 -3.29 -13.45 -0.13
N ALA A 100 -4.20 -12.68 0.47
CA ALA A 100 -5.41 -13.20 1.12
C ALA A 100 -6.60 -13.28 0.15
N GLY A 101 -6.38 -12.98 -1.13
CA GLY A 101 -7.41 -12.97 -2.16
C GLY A 101 -7.75 -11.57 -2.63
N ILE A 102 -8.80 -11.48 -3.45
CA ILE A 102 -9.24 -10.20 -4.01
C ILE A 102 -10.11 -9.48 -2.99
N ARG A 103 -9.83 -8.19 -2.80
CA ARG A 103 -10.60 -7.31 -1.91
C ARG A 103 -11.19 -6.16 -2.72
N THR A 104 -12.45 -5.82 -2.42
CA THR A 104 -13.13 -4.69 -3.06
C THR A 104 -13.15 -3.53 -2.07
N CYS A 105 -12.69 -2.37 -2.53
CA CYS A 105 -12.65 -1.14 -1.72
C CYS A 105 -13.53 -0.09 -2.37
N GLU A 106 -14.41 0.52 -1.57
CA GLU A 106 -15.23 1.64 -2.00
C GLU A 106 -14.70 2.91 -1.34
N LEU A 107 -14.36 3.90 -2.18
CA LEU A 107 -13.75 5.14 -1.73
C LEU A 107 -14.80 6.25 -1.68
N ASN A 108 -14.87 6.95 -0.55
CA ASN A 108 -15.63 8.18 -0.44
C ASN A 108 -14.69 9.35 -0.71
N VAL A 109 -15.04 10.17 -1.70
CA VAL A 109 -14.18 11.25 -2.18
C VAL A 109 -14.89 12.58 -1.99
N GLU A 110 -14.20 13.55 -1.40
CA GLU A 110 -14.66 14.93 -1.26
C GLU A 110 -13.53 15.87 -1.70
N ASP A 111 -13.87 16.84 -2.53
CA ASP A 111 -12.93 17.84 -3.05
C ASP A 111 -11.68 17.21 -3.69
N GLY A 112 -11.86 16.07 -4.40
CA GLY A 112 -10.79 15.38 -5.09
C GLY A 112 -9.89 14.52 -4.22
N LYS A 113 -10.23 14.35 -2.93
CA LYS A 113 -9.45 13.54 -2.00
C LYS A 113 -10.30 12.49 -1.30
N VAL A 114 -9.71 11.35 -1.04
CA VAL A 114 -10.37 10.27 -0.32
C VAL A 114 -10.52 10.63 1.15
N THR A 115 -11.77 10.60 1.64
CA THR A 115 -12.09 10.88 3.03
C THR A 115 -12.30 9.61 3.85
N SER A 116 -12.75 8.53 3.22
CA SER A 116 -12.89 7.24 3.88
C SER A 116 -12.90 6.11 2.85
N VAL A 117 -12.62 4.91 3.31
CA VAL A 117 -12.60 3.70 2.46
C VAL A 117 -13.36 2.59 3.19
N CYS A 118 -14.31 1.98 2.48
CA CYS A 118 -15.02 0.80 2.95
C CYS A 118 -14.42 -0.43 2.27
N VAL A 119 -13.94 -1.37 3.05
CA VAL A 119 -13.31 -2.58 2.55
C VAL A 119 -14.26 -3.76 2.74
N ASP A 120 -14.54 -4.45 1.65
CA ASP A 120 -15.30 -5.70 1.69
C ASP A 120 -14.32 -6.84 1.98
N MET A 121 -14.36 -7.31 3.18
CA MET A 121 -13.50 -8.40 3.67
C MET A 121 -14.33 -9.65 3.90
#